data_5e5f2f1e9d60f6bfc9807c66818a348d
#
_entry.id   5e5f2f1e9d60f6bfc9807c66818a348d
#
_cell.length_a   1.000
_cell.length_b   1.000
_cell.length_c   1.000
_cell.angle_alpha   90.00
_cell.angle_beta   90.00
_cell.angle_gamma   90.00
#
_symmetry.space_group_name_H-M   'P 1'
#
loop_
_entity.id
_entity.type
_entity.pdbx_description
1 polymer ?
#
loop_
_entity_poly.entity_id
_entity_poly.type
_entity_poly.pdbx_seq_one_letter_code
_entity_poly.pdbx_strand_id
1 'polypeptide(L)'
;VYKRQDECCPGDADFHYAKKSLALTEDWLRRCVKCVNETDPHYGYHQSLFPIVQGCVYPELRTRAAEFVASLGAEGNAIGGLAVGEPTEKMYEMVELTNSILPKDKPRYLMGVGTPINLLENIARGVDMFDCIMPTRNGRNGQLFTSYGTINIRNAKWAQEFSPIDPEGTSFVDKQYSLAYLHHLIRADEILGLQIASIHNLAFYLRLVREAREHILAGDFSEWKDKMVRQLNNRL
;
A
#
# COMPACT_ATOMS: atom_id res chain seq x y z
N VAL A 1 -24.12 -11.54 -2.22
CA VAL A 1 -22.91 -10.95 -2.61
C VAL A 1 -22.70 -9.57 -2.07
N TYR A 2 -21.74 -9.10 -1.76
CA TYR A 2 -21.32 -8.39 -0.80
C TYR A 2 -20.63 -7.29 -1.20
N LYS A 3 -20.84 -6.38 -0.98
CA LYS A 3 -20.21 -5.94 -1.24
C LYS A 3 -19.64 -4.85 -1.14
N ARG A 4 -19.99 -3.89 -1.20
CA ARG A 4 -19.28 -2.64 -1.06
C ARG A 4 -19.83 -1.97 0.16
N GLN A 5 -19.03 -1.73 1.14
CA GLN A 5 -19.36 -0.84 2.23
C GLN A 5 -19.09 0.62 1.87
N ASP A 6 -18.55 0.87 0.66
CA ASP A 6 -18.20 2.18 0.14
C ASP A 6 -18.31 2.27 -1.38
N GLU A 7 -18.33 3.48 -1.91
CA GLU A 7 -18.13 3.77 -3.33
C GLU A 7 -16.85 4.58 -3.51
N CYS A 8 -15.88 3.98 -4.21
CA CYS A 8 -14.62 4.62 -4.54
C CYS A 8 -14.79 5.39 -5.86
N CYS A 9 -14.88 6.72 -5.80
CA CYS A 9 -14.94 7.54 -7.01
C CYS A 9 -13.56 7.64 -7.70
N PRO A 10 -13.51 7.79 -9.04
CA PRO A 10 -12.26 8.05 -9.77
C PRO A 10 -11.52 9.29 -9.25
N GLY A 11 -10.17 9.30 -9.34
CA GLY A 11 -9.36 10.42 -8.87
C GLY A 11 -9.57 11.74 -9.60
N ASP A 12 -10.10 11.70 -10.82
CA ASP A 12 -10.45 12.84 -11.67
C ASP A 12 -11.96 13.20 -11.62
N ALA A 13 -12.73 12.56 -10.74
CA ALA A 13 -14.16 12.85 -10.59
C ALA A 13 -14.40 14.31 -10.18
N ASP A 14 -15.42 14.93 -10.75
CA ASP A 14 -15.83 16.28 -10.36
C ASP A 14 -16.37 16.32 -8.90
N PHE A 15 -16.39 17.51 -8.34
CA PHE A 15 -16.82 17.71 -6.94
C PHE A 15 -18.26 17.26 -6.67
N HIS A 16 -19.17 17.46 -7.62
CA HIS A 16 -20.58 17.08 -7.44
C HIS A 16 -20.73 15.56 -7.37
N TYR A 17 -20.07 14.85 -8.27
CA TYR A 17 -20.03 13.38 -8.24
C TYR A 17 -19.37 12.87 -6.96
N ALA A 18 -18.20 13.40 -6.60
CA ALA A 18 -17.46 13.00 -5.40
C ALA A 18 -18.31 13.21 -4.12
N LYS A 19 -19.05 14.32 -4.02
CA LYS A 19 -19.97 14.62 -2.91
C LYS A 19 -21.13 13.63 -2.84
N LYS A 20 -21.71 13.25 -3.97
CA LYS A 20 -22.79 12.25 -4.04
C LYS A 20 -22.28 10.86 -3.66
N SER A 21 -21.13 10.47 -4.17
CA SER A 21 -20.44 9.22 -3.85
C SER A 21 -20.14 9.10 -2.36
N LEU A 22 -19.65 10.18 -1.74
CA LEU A 22 -19.40 10.22 -0.30
C LEU A 22 -20.69 10.03 0.51
N ALA A 23 -21.79 10.68 0.14
CA ALA A 23 -23.05 10.52 0.84
C ALA A 23 -23.55 9.07 0.79
N LEU A 24 -23.40 8.40 -0.35
CA LEU A 24 -23.73 6.98 -0.51
C LEU A 24 -22.85 6.10 0.38
N THR A 25 -21.54 6.37 0.44
CA THR A 25 -20.60 5.67 1.33
C THR A 25 -21.00 5.84 2.80
N GLU A 26 -21.34 7.06 3.24
CA GLU A 26 -21.78 7.32 4.61
C GLU A 26 -23.06 6.53 4.96
N ASP A 27 -24.02 6.46 4.05
CA ASP A 27 -25.27 5.73 4.27
C ASP A 27 -25.03 4.22 4.35
N TRP A 28 -24.18 3.67 3.50
CA TRP A 28 -23.81 2.27 3.56
C TRP A 28 -23.03 1.94 4.83
N LEU A 29 -22.13 2.82 5.24
CA LEU A 29 -21.35 2.64 6.45
C LEU A 29 -22.21 2.62 7.70
N ARG A 30 -23.24 3.50 7.82
CA ARG A 30 -24.21 3.44 8.93
C ARG A 30 -24.91 2.09 8.98
N ARG A 31 -25.24 1.50 7.84
CA ARG A 31 -25.88 0.17 7.78
C ARG A 31 -24.90 -0.92 8.17
N CYS A 32 -23.61 -0.83 7.77
CA CYS A 32 -22.60 -1.79 8.18
C CYS A 32 -22.36 -1.76 9.69
N VAL A 33 -22.19 -0.57 10.27
CA VAL A 33 -22.03 -0.40 11.74
C VAL A 33 -23.21 -0.97 12.50
N LYS A 34 -24.44 -0.66 12.06
CA LYS A 34 -25.64 -1.23 12.66
C LYS A 34 -25.62 -2.75 12.60
N CYS A 35 -25.34 -3.34 11.46
CA CYS A 35 -25.30 -4.79 11.27
C CYS A 35 -24.26 -5.46 12.20
N VAL A 36 -23.04 -4.91 12.28
CA VAL A 36 -21.98 -5.45 13.14
C VAL A 36 -22.38 -5.40 14.61
N ASN A 37 -23.05 -4.34 15.05
CA ASN A 37 -23.48 -4.17 16.45
C ASN A 37 -24.69 -5.02 16.83
N GLU A 38 -25.53 -5.40 15.87
CA GLU A 38 -26.77 -6.15 16.11
C GLU A 38 -26.67 -7.64 15.77
N THR A 39 -25.53 -8.11 15.25
CA THR A 39 -25.37 -9.49 14.79
C THR A 39 -24.19 -10.17 15.50
N ASP A 40 -24.40 -11.34 16.03
CA ASP A 40 -23.32 -12.16 16.58
C ASP A 40 -22.31 -12.55 15.50
N PRO A 41 -21.02 -12.63 15.83
CA PRO A 41 -19.99 -13.04 14.88
C PRO A 41 -20.29 -14.40 14.27
N HIS A 42 -20.45 -14.45 12.94
CA HIS A 42 -20.83 -15.67 12.22
C HIS A 42 -19.86 -16.85 12.42
N TYR A 43 -18.58 -16.57 12.62
CA TYR A 43 -17.53 -17.58 12.80
C TYR A 43 -17.15 -17.83 14.26
N GLY A 44 -17.87 -17.28 15.24
CA GLY A 44 -17.61 -17.48 16.67
C GLY A 44 -16.37 -16.77 17.22
N TYR A 45 -15.75 -15.87 16.45
CA TYR A 45 -14.66 -15.00 16.90
C TYR A 45 -14.92 -13.54 16.53
N HIS A 46 -14.34 -12.64 17.31
CA HIS A 46 -14.47 -11.19 17.10
C HIS A 46 -13.91 -10.76 15.75
N GLN A 47 -14.63 -9.88 15.07
CA GLN A 47 -14.24 -9.28 13.79
C GLN A 47 -14.37 -7.77 13.89
N SER A 48 -13.28 -7.05 13.61
CA SER A 48 -13.25 -5.60 13.62
C SER A 48 -13.74 -5.01 12.30
N LEU A 49 -14.61 -4.02 12.37
CA LEU A 49 -14.98 -3.20 11.22
C LEU A 49 -14.00 -2.04 11.11
N PHE A 50 -13.44 -1.84 9.91
CA PHE A 50 -12.62 -0.68 9.55
C PHE A 50 -13.43 0.23 8.62
N PRO A 51 -14.11 1.25 9.13
CA PRO A 51 -14.83 2.22 8.32
C PRO A 51 -13.88 2.98 7.40
N ILE A 52 -14.34 3.25 6.17
CA ILE A 52 -13.50 3.78 5.12
C ILE A 52 -13.78 5.27 4.92
N VAL A 53 -12.74 6.09 5.05
CA VAL A 53 -12.76 7.51 4.65
C VAL A 53 -12.65 7.60 3.13
N GLN A 54 -13.68 8.16 2.48
CA GLN A 54 -13.70 8.52 1.07
C GLN A 54 -13.67 10.05 0.89
N GLY A 55 -13.90 10.59 -0.28
CA GLY A 55 -13.95 12.03 -0.54
C GLY A 55 -13.04 12.51 -1.67
N CYS A 56 -12.51 11.56 -2.48
CA CYS A 56 -11.64 11.86 -3.62
C CYS A 56 -10.44 12.72 -3.17
N VAL A 57 -10.06 13.72 -3.97
CA VAL A 57 -8.95 14.65 -3.68
C VAL A 57 -9.44 16.02 -3.17
N TYR A 58 -10.66 16.09 -2.66
CA TYR A 58 -11.26 17.31 -2.16
C TYR A 58 -11.13 17.43 -0.64
N PRO A 59 -10.34 18.39 -0.12
CA PRO A 59 -10.09 18.52 1.33
C PRO A 59 -11.38 18.62 2.16
N GLU A 60 -12.36 19.38 1.68
CA GLU A 60 -13.66 19.53 2.35
C GLU A 60 -14.38 18.20 2.55
N LEU A 61 -14.43 17.37 1.49
CA LEU A 61 -15.08 16.06 1.54
C LEU A 61 -14.28 15.07 2.39
N ARG A 62 -12.94 15.11 2.32
CA ARG A 62 -12.05 14.30 3.16
C ARG A 62 -12.21 14.62 4.64
N THR A 63 -12.24 15.91 4.99
CA THR A 63 -12.47 16.36 6.36
C THR A 63 -13.79 15.84 6.90
N ARG A 64 -14.89 16.08 6.17
CA ARG A 64 -16.21 15.57 6.53
C ARG A 64 -16.24 14.06 6.72
N ALA A 65 -15.65 13.31 5.79
CA ALA A 65 -15.59 11.86 5.86
C ALA A 65 -14.77 11.36 7.05
N ALA A 66 -13.61 11.97 7.32
CA ALA A 66 -12.73 11.60 8.43
C ALA A 66 -13.38 11.89 9.79
N GLU A 67 -14.05 13.04 9.95
CA GLU A 67 -14.83 13.39 11.15
C GLU A 67 -15.95 12.39 11.39
N PHE A 68 -16.71 12.04 10.34
CA PHE A 68 -17.76 11.05 10.43
C PHE A 68 -17.22 9.68 10.84
N VAL A 69 -16.16 9.19 10.18
CA VAL A 69 -15.52 7.92 10.49
C VAL A 69 -14.96 7.90 11.91
N ALA A 70 -14.27 8.96 12.33
CA ALA A 70 -13.76 9.08 13.70
C ALA A 70 -14.87 9.04 14.75
N SER A 71 -16.02 9.64 14.47
CA SER A 71 -17.18 9.66 15.39
C SER A 71 -17.80 8.28 15.65
N LEU A 72 -17.53 7.29 14.78
CA LEU A 72 -18.04 5.93 14.92
C LEU A 72 -17.32 5.12 16.03
N GLY A 73 -16.15 5.58 16.48
CA GLY A 73 -15.40 4.94 17.56
C GLY A 73 -14.90 3.52 17.23
N ALA A 74 -14.73 3.18 15.95
CA ALA A 74 -14.31 1.86 15.50
C ALA A 74 -12.90 1.48 16.00
N GLU A 75 -12.58 0.19 15.95
CA GLU A 75 -11.29 -0.35 16.41
C GLU A 75 -10.12 -0.02 15.49
N GLY A 76 -10.39 0.34 14.25
CA GLY A 76 -9.42 0.83 13.27
C GLY A 76 -10.14 1.59 12.18
N ASN A 77 -9.40 2.32 11.34
CA ASN A 77 -9.96 3.17 10.30
C ASN A 77 -9.23 2.92 8.98
N ALA A 78 -9.96 2.93 7.87
CA ALA A 78 -9.37 2.80 6.54
C ALA A 78 -9.45 4.12 5.76
N ILE A 79 -8.48 4.34 4.88
CA ILE A 79 -8.37 5.47 3.96
C ILE A 79 -8.46 4.90 2.55
N GLY A 80 -9.57 5.15 1.88
CA GLY A 80 -9.82 4.71 0.52
C GLY A 80 -9.85 5.86 -0.48
N GLY A 81 -10.09 5.54 -1.77
CA GLY A 81 -10.25 6.52 -2.85
C GLY A 81 -9.02 7.36 -3.14
N LEU A 82 -7.84 6.80 -2.92
CA LEU A 82 -6.54 7.34 -3.28
C LEU A 82 -5.76 6.32 -4.11
N ALA A 83 -4.70 6.75 -4.82
CA ALA A 83 -3.99 5.97 -5.84
C ALA A 83 -4.91 5.47 -6.98
N VAL A 84 -5.88 6.29 -7.36
CA VAL A 84 -6.89 6.03 -8.40
C VAL A 84 -6.79 6.99 -9.58
N GLY A 85 -5.59 7.57 -9.80
CA GLY A 85 -5.26 8.44 -10.94
C GLY A 85 -4.79 9.84 -10.58
N GLU A 86 -4.86 10.25 -9.33
CA GLU A 86 -4.34 11.54 -8.86
C GLU A 86 -2.81 11.56 -8.79
N PRO A 87 -2.18 12.76 -8.85
CA PRO A 87 -0.74 12.92 -8.57
C PRO A 87 -0.37 12.43 -7.16
N THR A 88 0.82 11.87 -7.04
CA THR A 88 1.33 11.30 -5.77
C THR A 88 1.35 12.34 -4.63
N GLU A 89 1.73 13.57 -4.92
CA GLU A 89 1.75 14.67 -3.94
C GLU A 89 0.34 14.94 -3.40
N LYS A 90 -0.66 14.85 -4.26
CA LYS A 90 -2.06 15.04 -3.86
C LYS A 90 -2.55 13.91 -2.95
N MET A 91 -2.13 12.68 -3.23
CA MET A 91 -2.38 11.55 -2.33
C MET A 91 -1.76 11.82 -0.94
N TYR A 92 -0.51 12.28 -0.87
CA TYR A 92 0.16 12.58 0.39
C TYR A 92 -0.55 13.68 1.18
N GLU A 93 -0.96 14.77 0.52
CA GLU A 93 -1.76 15.83 1.16
C GLU A 93 -3.07 15.28 1.77
N MET A 94 -3.79 14.44 1.03
CA MET A 94 -5.06 13.88 1.49
C MET A 94 -4.87 12.87 2.64
N VAL A 95 -3.79 12.10 2.63
CA VAL A 95 -3.44 11.21 3.74
C VAL A 95 -3.09 12.00 5.00
N GLU A 96 -2.27 13.05 4.87
CA GLU A 96 -1.87 13.90 5.99
C GLU A 96 -3.09 14.59 6.61
N LEU A 97 -3.96 15.18 5.79
CA LEU A 97 -5.21 15.78 6.23
C LEU A 97 -6.09 14.77 6.97
N THR A 98 -6.30 13.59 6.38
CA THR A 98 -7.13 12.54 6.96
C THR A 98 -6.57 12.07 8.31
N ASN A 99 -5.26 11.84 8.39
CA ASN A 99 -4.59 11.38 9.59
C ASN A 99 -4.49 12.45 10.69
N SER A 100 -4.62 13.74 10.36
CA SER A 100 -4.74 14.79 11.36
C SER A 100 -6.06 14.73 12.15
N ILE A 101 -7.08 14.07 11.59
CA ILE A 101 -8.43 13.97 12.16
C ILE A 101 -8.67 12.59 12.79
N LEU A 102 -8.21 11.51 12.16
CA LEU A 102 -8.39 10.15 12.65
C LEU A 102 -7.66 9.92 13.99
N PRO A 103 -8.24 9.10 14.90
CA PRO A 103 -7.62 8.75 16.18
C PRO A 103 -6.21 8.21 16.02
N LYS A 104 -5.26 8.70 16.85
CA LYS A 104 -3.84 8.29 16.80
C LYS A 104 -3.58 6.93 17.47
N ASP A 105 -4.45 6.53 18.35
CA ASP A 105 -4.40 5.27 19.10
C ASP A 105 -5.10 4.10 18.41
N LYS A 106 -5.59 4.31 17.19
CA LYS A 106 -6.26 3.29 16.36
C LYS A 106 -5.49 3.02 15.08
N PRO A 107 -5.43 1.76 14.61
CA PRO A 107 -4.79 1.43 13.34
C PRO A 107 -5.40 2.20 12.15
N ARG A 108 -4.54 2.69 11.27
CA ARG A 108 -4.89 3.42 10.05
C ARG A 108 -4.43 2.64 8.84
N TYR A 109 -5.37 2.25 8.02
CA TYR A 109 -5.15 1.39 6.87
C TYR A 109 -5.32 2.17 5.57
N LEU A 110 -4.24 2.40 4.82
CA LEU A 110 -4.29 3.01 3.48
C LEU A 110 -4.45 1.92 2.43
N MET A 111 -5.61 1.93 1.76
CA MET A 111 -6.01 0.89 0.83
C MET A 111 -5.39 1.06 -0.56
N GLY A 112 -4.91 -0.03 -1.14
CA GLY A 112 -4.46 -0.09 -2.54
C GLY A 112 -3.12 0.58 -2.85
N VAL A 113 -2.38 1.04 -1.84
CA VAL A 113 -1.10 1.74 -1.99
C VAL A 113 0.05 0.85 -1.53
N GLY A 114 1.15 0.75 -2.19
CA GLY A 114 1.58 1.31 -3.45
C GLY A 114 3.03 0.93 -3.75
N THR A 115 3.82 1.86 -4.28
CA THR A 115 5.25 1.64 -4.47
C THR A 115 6.00 1.63 -3.13
N PRO A 116 7.25 1.08 -3.06
CA PRO A 116 8.05 1.12 -1.83
C PRO A 116 8.20 2.55 -1.26
N ILE A 117 8.42 3.53 -2.12
CA ILE A 117 8.51 4.95 -1.72
C ILE A 117 7.18 5.44 -1.13
N ASN A 118 6.06 5.11 -1.78
CA ASN A 118 4.75 5.51 -1.28
C ASN A 118 4.46 4.90 0.11
N LEU A 119 4.90 3.66 0.37
CA LEU A 119 4.77 3.07 1.69
C LEU A 119 5.53 3.90 2.74
N LEU A 120 6.81 4.17 2.51
CA LEU A 120 7.65 4.92 3.45
C LEU A 120 7.11 6.34 3.72
N GLU A 121 6.68 7.04 2.65
CA GLU A 121 6.12 8.38 2.77
C GLU A 121 4.79 8.40 3.52
N ASN A 122 3.96 7.37 3.35
CA ASN A 122 2.69 7.28 4.08
C ASN A 122 2.86 6.77 5.52
N ILE A 123 3.85 5.92 5.80
CA ILE A 123 4.25 5.58 7.18
C ILE A 123 4.67 6.85 7.93
N ALA A 124 5.46 7.74 7.30
CA ALA A 124 5.83 9.02 7.87
C ALA A 124 4.61 9.91 8.23
N ARG A 125 3.49 9.72 7.52
CA ARG A 125 2.22 10.43 7.74
C ARG A 125 1.27 9.70 8.70
N GLY A 126 1.74 8.62 9.35
CA GLY A 126 0.99 7.90 10.37
C GLY A 126 0.07 6.81 9.85
N VAL A 127 0.37 6.20 8.72
CA VAL A 127 -0.32 5.01 8.22
C VAL A 127 0.36 3.75 8.77
N ASP A 128 -0.44 2.79 9.24
CA ASP A 128 0.03 1.55 9.90
C ASP A 128 -0.09 0.32 9.01
N MET A 129 -1.05 0.29 8.09
CA MET A 129 -1.39 -0.89 7.29
C MET A 129 -1.56 -0.54 5.81
N PHE A 130 -1.17 -1.49 4.95
CA PHE A 130 -1.25 -1.35 3.50
C PHE A 130 -1.65 -2.66 2.85
N ASP A 131 -2.25 -2.57 1.67
CA ASP A 131 -2.33 -3.64 0.69
C ASP A 131 -2.03 -3.09 -0.70
N CYS A 132 -1.45 -3.89 -1.56
CA CYS A 132 -1.35 -3.55 -2.97
C CYS A 132 -0.99 -4.75 -3.84
N ILE A 133 -1.29 -4.64 -5.14
CA ILE A 133 -0.91 -5.65 -6.13
C ILE A 133 0.50 -5.43 -6.71
N MET A 134 1.13 -4.30 -6.38
CA MET A 134 2.39 -3.86 -7.01
C MET A 134 3.52 -4.88 -6.92
N PRO A 135 3.80 -5.54 -5.79
CA PRO A 135 4.90 -6.49 -5.69
C PRO A 135 4.82 -7.59 -6.74
N THR A 136 3.68 -8.26 -6.82
CA THR A 136 3.48 -9.39 -7.74
C THR A 136 3.24 -8.94 -9.17
N ARG A 137 2.47 -7.86 -9.40
CA ARG A 137 2.23 -7.30 -10.72
C ARG A 137 3.54 -6.85 -11.37
N ASN A 138 4.35 -6.06 -10.66
CA ASN A 138 5.62 -5.56 -11.16
C ASN A 138 6.62 -6.70 -11.38
N GLY A 139 6.70 -7.66 -10.45
CA GLY A 139 7.54 -8.85 -10.61
C GLY A 139 7.22 -9.61 -11.89
N ARG A 140 5.95 -9.91 -12.16
CA ARG A 140 5.53 -10.57 -13.40
C ARG A 140 5.82 -9.76 -14.66
N ASN A 141 5.92 -8.43 -14.54
CA ASN A 141 6.31 -7.55 -15.65
C ASN A 141 7.83 -7.34 -15.76
N GLY A 142 8.61 -7.98 -14.89
CA GLY A 142 10.07 -7.93 -14.90
C GLY A 142 10.68 -6.76 -14.13
N GLN A 143 9.88 -6.06 -13.31
CA GLN A 143 10.37 -5.01 -12.42
C GLN A 143 10.61 -5.58 -11.02
N LEU A 144 11.84 -5.45 -10.52
CA LEU A 144 12.25 -5.90 -9.19
C LEU A 144 12.65 -4.70 -8.34
N PHE A 145 12.30 -4.76 -7.06
CA PHE A 145 12.69 -3.77 -6.07
C PHE A 145 13.84 -4.34 -5.22
N THR A 146 14.94 -3.63 -5.12
CA THR A 146 16.11 -4.05 -4.36
C THR A 146 16.52 -2.99 -3.35
N SER A 147 17.41 -3.33 -2.43
CA SER A 147 18.00 -2.41 -1.45
C SER A 147 18.71 -1.21 -2.08
N TYR A 148 19.10 -1.32 -3.34
CA TYR A 148 19.90 -0.31 -4.04
C TYR A 148 19.13 0.46 -5.13
N GLY A 149 17.93 0.01 -5.43
CA GLY A 149 17.10 0.63 -6.47
C GLY A 149 16.19 -0.35 -7.19
N THR A 150 15.67 0.07 -8.33
CA THR A 150 14.75 -0.72 -9.15
C THR A 150 15.46 -1.32 -10.35
N ILE A 151 15.27 -2.62 -10.56
CA ILE A 151 15.80 -3.39 -11.70
C ILE A 151 14.67 -3.64 -12.71
N ASN A 152 14.94 -3.43 -14.01
CA ASN A 152 14.17 -4.09 -15.06
C ASN A 152 14.98 -5.30 -15.54
N ILE A 153 14.57 -6.50 -15.12
CA ILE A 153 15.29 -7.74 -15.40
C ILE A 153 15.29 -8.12 -16.89
N ARG A 154 14.45 -7.50 -17.72
CA ARG A 154 14.44 -7.70 -19.18
C ARG A 154 15.60 -7.03 -19.90
N ASN A 155 16.33 -6.11 -19.24
CA ASN A 155 17.47 -5.41 -19.83
C ASN A 155 18.63 -6.38 -20.08
N ALA A 156 19.24 -6.30 -21.27
CA ALA A 156 20.31 -7.19 -21.72
C ALA A 156 21.55 -7.23 -20.80
N LYS A 157 21.81 -6.14 -20.07
CA LYS A 157 22.94 -6.06 -19.15
C LYS A 157 22.92 -7.13 -18.05
N TRP A 158 21.74 -7.67 -17.71
CA TRP A 158 21.60 -8.71 -16.70
C TRP A 158 21.91 -10.12 -17.20
N ALA A 159 22.06 -10.30 -18.53
CA ALA A 159 22.28 -11.61 -19.14
C ALA A 159 23.56 -12.33 -18.68
N GLN A 160 24.56 -11.60 -18.19
CA GLN A 160 25.84 -12.11 -17.70
C GLN A 160 26.10 -11.74 -16.24
N GLU A 161 25.06 -11.28 -15.51
CA GLU A 161 25.21 -10.89 -14.11
C GLU A 161 24.86 -12.06 -13.19
N PHE A 162 25.88 -12.71 -12.66
CA PHE A 162 25.73 -13.92 -11.83
C PHE A 162 25.61 -13.63 -10.33
N SER A 163 25.52 -12.37 -9.93
CA SER A 163 25.23 -11.99 -8.55
C SER A 163 23.79 -12.32 -8.14
N PRO A 164 23.52 -12.40 -6.83
CA PRO A 164 22.15 -12.50 -6.30
C PRO A 164 21.24 -11.38 -6.81
N ILE A 165 19.92 -11.60 -6.77
CA ILE A 165 18.92 -10.58 -7.18
C ILE A 165 19.06 -9.34 -6.29
N ASP A 166 19.10 -9.51 -4.99
CA ASP A 166 19.44 -8.49 -3.99
C ASP A 166 20.40 -9.11 -2.97
N PRO A 167 21.64 -8.62 -2.83
CA PRO A 167 22.58 -9.13 -1.83
C PRO A 167 22.06 -9.06 -0.40
N GLU A 168 21.20 -8.08 -0.09
CA GLU A 168 20.55 -7.93 1.21
C GLU A 168 19.17 -8.63 1.27
N GLY A 169 18.78 -9.32 0.21
CA GLY A 169 17.51 -10.02 0.10
C GLY A 169 17.33 -11.11 1.17
N THR A 170 16.11 -11.19 1.71
CA THR A 170 15.80 -12.11 2.82
C THR A 170 15.12 -13.39 2.40
N SER A 171 14.69 -13.48 1.14
CA SER A 171 14.01 -14.67 0.63
C SER A 171 15.01 -15.75 0.18
N PHE A 172 14.54 -16.99 0.08
CA PHE A 172 15.34 -18.06 -0.44
C PHE A 172 15.72 -17.86 -1.92
N VAL A 173 14.85 -17.17 -2.70
CA VAL A 173 15.12 -16.93 -4.11
C VAL A 173 16.31 -15.98 -4.32
N ASP A 174 16.54 -15.04 -3.40
CA ASP A 174 17.70 -14.15 -3.45
C ASP A 174 19.02 -14.90 -3.24
N LYS A 175 18.98 -16.03 -2.54
CA LYS A 175 20.16 -16.84 -2.23
C LYS A 175 20.44 -17.93 -3.27
N GLN A 176 19.41 -18.40 -3.97
CA GLN A 176 19.48 -19.55 -4.85
C GLN A 176 19.62 -19.20 -6.33
N TYR A 177 19.13 -18.02 -6.73
CA TYR A 177 19.08 -17.64 -8.12
C TYR A 177 19.87 -16.35 -8.40
N SER A 178 20.55 -16.31 -9.56
CA SER A 178 21.26 -15.13 -10.03
C SER A 178 20.38 -14.25 -10.92
N LEU A 179 20.78 -13.00 -11.09
CA LEU A 179 20.16 -12.09 -12.06
C LEU A 179 20.20 -12.65 -13.48
N ALA A 180 21.33 -13.25 -13.90
CA ALA A 180 21.46 -13.87 -15.22
C ALA A 180 20.45 -15.00 -15.44
N TYR A 181 20.26 -15.86 -14.44
CA TYR A 181 19.29 -16.95 -14.55
C TYR A 181 17.84 -16.43 -14.58
N LEU A 182 17.51 -15.48 -13.72
CA LEU A 182 16.18 -14.87 -13.74
C LEU A 182 15.92 -14.12 -15.05
N HIS A 183 16.92 -13.39 -15.59
CA HIS A 183 16.84 -12.76 -16.93
C HIS A 183 16.52 -13.80 -18.00
N HIS A 184 17.24 -14.95 -18.01
CA HIS A 184 16.99 -16.03 -18.94
C HIS A 184 15.55 -16.55 -18.85
N LEU A 185 15.07 -16.87 -17.63
CA LEU A 185 13.71 -17.36 -17.43
C LEU A 185 12.62 -16.39 -17.91
N ILE A 186 12.77 -15.11 -17.61
CA ILE A 186 11.81 -14.06 -18.04
C ILE A 186 11.86 -13.87 -19.57
N ARG A 187 13.01 -14.03 -20.20
CA ARG A 187 13.15 -13.96 -21.67
C ARG A 187 12.60 -15.18 -22.39
N ALA A 188 12.64 -16.33 -21.74
CA ALA A 188 12.09 -17.60 -22.24
C ALA A 188 10.59 -17.77 -21.89
N ASP A 189 9.97 -16.76 -21.25
CA ASP A 189 8.57 -16.80 -20.78
C ASP A 189 8.26 -17.98 -19.84
N GLU A 190 9.26 -18.41 -19.04
CA GLU A 190 9.11 -19.48 -18.07
C GLU A 190 8.35 -19.02 -16.82
N ILE A 191 7.38 -19.82 -16.37
CA ILE A 191 6.57 -19.53 -15.17
C ILE A 191 7.44 -19.39 -13.92
N LEU A 192 8.51 -20.17 -13.79
CA LEU A 192 9.44 -20.09 -12.67
C LEU A 192 10.02 -18.67 -12.53
N GLY A 193 10.32 -17.97 -13.63
CA GLY A 193 10.78 -16.58 -13.60
C GLY A 193 9.76 -15.64 -12.94
N LEU A 194 8.48 -15.81 -13.26
CA LEU A 194 7.39 -15.02 -12.65
C LEU A 194 7.22 -15.32 -11.16
N GLN A 195 7.40 -16.58 -10.75
CA GLN A 195 7.35 -16.99 -9.35
C GLN A 195 8.52 -16.39 -8.55
N ILE A 196 9.75 -16.53 -9.05
CA ILE A 196 10.96 -15.95 -8.41
C ILE A 196 10.79 -14.45 -8.23
N ALA A 197 10.42 -13.72 -9.29
CA ALA A 197 10.24 -12.28 -9.25
C ALA A 197 9.15 -11.84 -8.26
N SER A 198 8.05 -12.59 -8.18
CA SER A 198 6.95 -12.30 -7.26
C SER A 198 7.35 -12.54 -5.80
N ILE A 199 8.02 -13.65 -5.52
CA ILE A 199 8.51 -14.00 -4.17
C ILE A 199 9.54 -12.98 -3.69
N HIS A 200 10.49 -12.62 -4.57
CA HIS A 200 11.49 -11.60 -4.28
C HIS A 200 10.83 -10.27 -3.89
N ASN A 201 9.93 -9.75 -4.74
CA ASN A 201 9.27 -8.48 -4.47
C ASN A 201 8.42 -8.50 -3.19
N LEU A 202 7.69 -9.59 -2.94
CA LEU A 202 6.93 -9.73 -1.69
C LEU A 202 7.85 -9.72 -0.46
N ALA A 203 8.95 -10.46 -0.51
CA ALA A 203 9.92 -10.48 0.58
C ALA A 203 10.55 -9.10 0.81
N PHE A 204 10.87 -8.39 -0.27
CA PHE A 204 11.37 -7.01 -0.20
C PHE A 204 10.39 -6.08 0.51
N TYR A 205 9.10 -6.08 0.12
CA TYR A 205 8.08 -5.24 0.74
C TYR A 205 7.89 -5.55 2.23
N LEU A 206 7.83 -6.83 2.59
CA LEU A 206 7.68 -7.24 3.99
C LEU A 206 8.90 -6.85 4.84
N ARG A 207 10.11 -6.98 4.27
CA ARG A 207 11.33 -6.50 4.91
C ARG A 207 11.30 -4.99 5.12
N LEU A 208 10.98 -4.22 4.07
CA LEU A 208 10.94 -2.76 4.12
C LEU A 208 10.02 -2.23 5.22
N VAL A 209 8.82 -2.80 5.34
CA VAL A 209 7.85 -2.40 6.39
C VAL A 209 8.34 -2.80 7.78
N ARG A 210 8.98 -3.96 7.91
CA ARG A 210 9.58 -4.39 9.18
C ARG A 210 10.71 -3.46 9.61
N GLU A 211 11.65 -3.14 8.71
CA GLU A 211 12.73 -2.20 8.97
C GLU A 211 12.19 -0.80 9.34
N ALA A 212 11.17 -0.32 8.61
CA ALA A 212 10.50 0.93 8.96
C ALA A 212 9.98 0.91 10.41
N ARG A 213 9.35 -0.18 10.85
CA ARG A 213 8.88 -0.34 12.23
C ARG A 213 10.03 -0.36 13.24
N GLU A 214 11.12 -1.04 12.93
CA GLU A 214 12.32 -1.09 13.78
C GLU A 214 12.92 0.30 13.97
N HIS A 215 13.04 1.10 12.90
CA HIS A 215 13.52 2.47 12.94
C HIS A 215 12.58 3.46 13.64
N ILE A 216 11.26 3.23 13.56
CA ILE A 216 10.29 3.99 14.38
C ILE A 216 10.53 3.74 15.86
N LEU A 217 10.72 2.48 16.26
CA LEU A 217 10.96 2.10 17.66
C LEU A 217 12.33 2.59 18.15
N ALA A 218 13.33 2.67 17.28
CA ALA A 218 14.64 3.21 17.57
C ALA A 218 14.67 4.75 17.61
N GLY A 219 13.65 5.43 17.04
CA GLY A 219 13.56 6.89 17.02
C GLY A 219 14.35 7.56 15.89
N ASP A 220 14.87 6.81 14.92
CA ASP A 220 15.67 7.31 13.79
C ASP A 220 15.02 7.13 12.41
N PHE A 221 13.71 6.86 12.38
CA PHE A 221 12.96 6.57 11.18
C PHE A 221 13.10 7.63 10.08
N SER A 222 13.07 8.91 10.42
CA SER A 222 13.12 9.99 9.42
C SER A 222 14.42 9.97 8.62
N GLU A 223 15.56 9.84 9.30
CA GLU A 223 16.87 9.79 8.66
C GLU A 223 17.02 8.51 7.79
N TRP A 224 16.64 7.37 8.35
CA TRP A 224 16.64 6.10 7.62
C TRP A 224 15.71 6.15 6.39
N LYS A 225 14.48 6.66 6.55
CA LYS A 225 13.52 6.83 5.45
C LYS A 225 14.10 7.66 4.31
N ASP A 226 14.68 8.81 4.61
CA ASP A 226 15.23 9.70 3.60
C ASP A 226 16.39 9.05 2.83
N LYS A 227 17.22 8.27 3.50
CA LYS A 227 18.27 7.47 2.87
C LYS A 227 17.66 6.41 1.96
N MET A 228 16.69 5.64 2.45
CA MET A 228 16.03 4.57 1.71
C MET A 228 15.28 5.10 0.48
N VAL A 229 14.57 6.22 0.60
CA VAL A 229 13.88 6.86 -0.53
C VAL A 229 14.86 7.28 -1.62
N ARG A 230 16.03 7.82 -1.27
CA ARG A 230 17.09 8.14 -2.26
C ARG A 230 17.58 6.89 -2.98
N GLN A 231 17.81 5.78 -2.27
CA GLN A 231 18.23 4.51 -2.87
C GLN A 231 17.16 3.95 -3.81
N LEU A 232 15.90 3.93 -3.37
CA LEU A 232 14.77 3.39 -4.15
C LEU A 232 14.47 4.17 -5.43
N ASN A 233 14.88 5.43 -5.53
CA ASN A 233 14.76 6.23 -6.75
C ASN A 233 15.79 5.84 -7.83
N ASN A 234 16.83 5.08 -7.49
CA ASN A 234 17.81 4.64 -8.49
C ASN A 234 17.17 3.63 -9.45
N ARG A 235 17.51 3.78 -10.72
CA ARG A 235 17.22 2.79 -11.77
C ARG A 235 18.52 2.09 -12.14
N LEU A 236 18.63 0.86 -11.69
CA LEU A 236 19.80 0.01 -11.90
C LEU A 236 19.77 -0.64 -13.29
#